data_b4bcc692f0ced87686c554206f1d3d7b
#
_entry.id   b4bcc692f0ced87686c554206f1d3d7b
#
_cell.length_a   1.000
_cell.length_b   1.000
_cell.length_c   1.000
_cell.angle_alpha   90.00
_cell.angle_beta   90.00
_cell.angle_gamma   90.00
#
_symmetry.space_group_name_H-M   'P 1'
#
loop_
_entity.id
_entity.type
_entity.pdbx_description
1 polymer ?
#
loop_
_entity_poly.entity_id
_entity_poly.type
_entity_poly.pdbx_seq_one_letter_code
_entity_poly.pdbx_strand_id
1 'polypeptide(L)'
;MKSILALLLLTLSISLASVAQKPVSETKDVTVTWVKQNLRNNGPKLILTAESLAQIKKAVKKDETAKAYYGYLYKNAVALLDVAVLERKLEGRRLLGVSRQAIARIGTLAAVYAISKEKRFLDRVNTELLNVCNFSDWNPSHFLDVGEMAYGVSIGLDWTLGDLPESTIRLVKDALISKAIEPSLNEKFNGWVKVDNNWNQVCHGGITSAAVMIADQDPALAAQLISRMIQNIPRALRAYGPDGAYPEGASYWSYGTSYTLITINVLESAFGTDFGISNTPGFVNSALFVKKLVGSSGLYFNYFDSGSSGDDGLENQELLLWFANRTNNDVYFNKEKFLGALARSATSGYNSSKFNGMVLAWLAKHKKSMVNQLPANYKGDGINPIVVFGGGKTDPNGYFLGAKGGAANLNHGNMDAGSFVFDLYGVRWSVDLGMQNYFELEQAIGVNGLWDSNQQSKRWTLLSKNNFGHSTLTVNDELHLAKGFAPLSYYKGKGNRPQAGFDLSAVFKGQLKSAKRDFKRTGDQSLEITDILEFSEQTKSVTWAMMTQADAEIIEGGVLLKQKGKTLKVMIKQPEGVLIMVVSENPPPLDYDMKVENLKRVEFKFPVELLKNKGQKIVVELKGP
;
A
#
# COMPACT_ATOMS: atom_id res chain seq x y z
N MET A 1 56.85 -38.16 -30.86
CA MET A 1 56.70 -37.63 -29.51
C MET A 1 56.11 -36.22 -29.61
N LYS A 2 54.81 -36.10 -29.57
CA LYS A 2 54.10 -34.82 -29.55
C LYS A 2 53.07 -34.87 -28.41
N SER A 3 53.35 -34.11 -27.35
CA SER A 3 52.46 -33.99 -26.20
C SER A 3 51.35 -33.00 -26.54
N ILE A 4 50.10 -33.45 -26.46
CA ILE A 4 48.90 -32.62 -26.59
C ILE A 4 48.48 -32.21 -25.17
N LEU A 5 48.55 -30.91 -24.92
CA LEU A 5 48.05 -30.27 -23.69
C LEU A 5 46.54 -30.01 -23.85
N ALA A 6 45.74 -30.76 -23.14
CA ALA A 6 44.29 -30.56 -23.11
C ALA A 6 43.96 -29.49 -22.05
N LEU A 7 43.47 -28.33 -22.49
CA LEU A 7 42.95 -27.26 -21.64
C LEU A 7 41.52 -27.59 -21.26
N LEU A 8 41.25 -27.99 -19.99
CA LEU A 8 39.92 -28.14 -19.44
C LEU A 8 39.38 -26.74 -19.06
N LEU A 9 38.48 -26.25 -19.88
CA LEU A 9 37.62 -25.11 -19.52
C LEU A 9 36.51 -25.60 -18.56
N LEU A 10 36.67 -25.33 -17.28
CA LEU A 10 35.60 -25.50 -16.28
C LEU A 10 34.63 -24.34 -16.40
N THR A 11 33.54 -24.54 -17.13
CA THR A 11 32.39 -23.61 -17.11
C THR A 11 31.62 -23.84 -15.81
N LEU A 12 31.82 -22.92 -14.86
CA LEU A 12 31.03 -22.83 -13.65
C LEU A 12 29.61 -22.30 -14.04
N SER A 13 28.71 -23.20 -14.35
CA SER A 13 27.27 -22.89 -14.45
C SER A 13 26.75 -22.65 -13.04
N ILE A 14 26.68 -21.38 -12.62
CA ILE A 14 25.90 -20.98 -11.45
C ILE A 14 24.44 -21.18 -11.81
N SER A 15 23.92 -22.37 -11.53
CA SER A 15 22.47 -22.59 -11.46
C SER A 15 21.93 -21.75 -10.31
N LEU A 16 21.24 -20.66 -10.63
CA LEU A 16 20.30 -20.02 -9.71
C LEU A 16 19.23 -21.10 -9.37
N ALA A 17 19.51 -21.87 -8.35
CA ALA A 17 18.48 -22.67 -7.72
C ALA A 17 17.43 -21.66 -7.21
N SER A 18 16.30 -21.54 -7.92
CA SER A 18 15.09 -21.01 -7.33
C SER A 18 14.84 -21.88 -6.10
N VAL A 19 15.02 -21.30 -4.93
CA VAL A 19 14.57 -21.90 -3.69
C VAL A 19 13.06 -22.02 -3.85
N ALA A 20 12.59 -23.19 -4.28
CA ALA A 20 11.19 -23.52 -4.27
C ALA A 20 10.74 -23.40 -2.82
N GLN A 21 10.07 -22.29 -2.49
CA GLN A 21 9.44 -22.10 -1.20
C GLN A 21 8.48 -23.27 -1.01
N LYS A 22 8.72 -24.05 0.04
CA LYS A 22 7.78 -25.09 0.44
C LYS A 22 6.40 -24.44 0.60
N PRO A 23 5.34 -25.03 0.03
CA PRO A 23 3.99 -24.53 0.25
C PRO A 23 3.71 -24.47 1.74
N VAL A 24 2.91 -23.49 2.16
CA VAL A 24 2.35 -23.37 3.51
C VAL A 24 1.53 -24.64 3.78
N SER A 25 2.16 -25.69 4.25
CA SER A 25 1.54 -26.94 4.58
C SER A 25 2.24 -27.52 5.79
N GLU A 26 1.73 -27.14 6.87
CA GLU A 26 1.44 -27.91 8.08
C GLU A 26 0.67 -26.93 8.95
N THR A 27 -0.64 -26.80 8.67
CA THR A 27 -1.59 -26.30 9.66
C THR A 27 -1.50 -27.26 10.84
N LYS A 28 -0.57 -26.98 11.77
CA LYS A 28 -0.64 -27.58 13.08
C LYS A 28 -1.98 -27.14 13.63
N ASP A 29 -2.86 -28.09 13.90
CA ASP A 29 -4.13 -27.78 14.53
C ASP A 29 -3.81 -27.06 15.84
N VAL A 30 -4.21 -25.79 15.92
CA VAL A 30 -4.07 -24.99 17.14
C VAL A 30 -5.13 -25.48 18.11
N THR A 31 -4.77 -26.51 18.88
CA THR A 31 -5.65 -27.09 19.90
C THR A 31 -5.55 -26.33 21.22
N VAL A 32 -6.49 -26.53 22.10
CA VAL A 32 -6.45 -26.01 23.48
C VAL A 32 -5.14 -26.41 24.18
N THR A 33 -4.75 -27.68 24.03
CA THR A 33 -3.50 -28.19 24.59
C THR A 33 -2.29 -27.47 24.02
N TRP A 34 -2.29 -27.25 22.68
CA TRP A 34 -1.20 -26.52 22.02
C TRP A 34 -1.09 -25.08 22.55
N VAL A 35 -2.20 -24.34 22.68
CA VAL A 35 -2.22 -22.99 23.24
C VAL A 35 -1.63 -22.98 24.64
N LYS A 36 -2.09 -23.85 25.54
CA LYS A 36 -1.59 -23.94 26.93
C LYS A 36 -0.09 -24.24 27.01
N GLN A 37 0.44 -25.05 26.11
CA GLN A 37 1.85 -25.46 26.11
C GLN A 37 2.79 -24.42 25.49
N ASN A 38 2.31 -23.65 24.51
CA ASN A 38 3.15 -22.77 23.72
C ASN A 38 2.94 -21.28 24.03
N LEU A 39 1.87 -20.90 24.75
CA LEU A 39 1.66 -19.52 25.14
C LEU A 39 2.77 -19.08 26.11
N ARG A 40 3.42 -17.97 25.82
CA ARG A 40 4.39 -17.33 26.72
C ARG A 40 3.74 -17.03 28.08
N ASN A 41 4.34 -17.54 29.15
CA ASN A 41 3.77 -17.45 30.49
C ASN A 41 4.34 -16.30 31.32
N ASN A 42 5.54 -15.78 30.96
CA ASN A 42 6.26 -14.79 31.75
C ASN A 42 6.23 -13.40 31.08
N GLY A 43 5.67 -12.42 31.79
CA GLY A 43 5.65 -11.01 31.36
C GLY A 43 4.71 -10.72 30.19
N PRO A 44 4.89 -9.58 29.54
CA PRO A 44 4.10 -9.23 28.36
C PRO A 44 4.23 -10.25 27.22
N LYS A 45 3.13 -10.53 26.56
CA LYS A 45 3.01 -11.54 25.49
C LYS A 45 3.03 -10.94 24.09
N LEU A 46 2.60 -9.68 23.97
CA LEU A 46 2.47 -8.98 22.71
C LEU A 46 3.72 -8.12 22.45
N ILE A 47 4.61 -8.57 21.58
CA ILE A 47 5.71 -7.78 21.00
C ILE A 47 6.76 -7.31 22.04
N LEU A 48 6.36 -6.54 23.05
CA LEU A 48 7.25 -6.02 24.10
C LEU A 48 7.46 -7.03 25.24
N THR A 49 7.97 -8.20 24.91
CA THR A 49 8.34 -9.23 25.90
C THR A 49 9.44 -8.73 26.86
N ALA A 50 9.63 -9.38 28.00
CA ALA A 50 10.69 -9.02 28.94
C ALA A 50 12.08 -8.97 28.27
N GLU A 51 12.34 -9.92 27.37
CA GLU A 51 13.58 -9.99 26.59
C GLU A 51 13.69 -8.79 25.60
N SER A 52 12.64 -8.51 24.82
CA SER A 52 12.66 -7.37 23.88
C SER A 52 12.78 -6.04 24.61
N LEU A 53 12.14 -5.87 25.78
CA LEU A 53 12.28 -4.68 26.60
C LEU A 53 13.72 -4.48 27.11
N ALA A 54 14.41 -5.55 27.50
CA ALA A 54 15.83 -5.48 27.89
C ALA A 54 16.71 -5.02 26.71
N GLN A 55 16.45 -5.57 25.49
CA GLN A 55 17.15 -5.15 24.27
C GLN A 55 16.85 -3.69 23.90
N ILE A 56 15.59 -3.26 23.99
CA ILE A 56 15.17 -1.88 23.74
C ILE A 56 15.88 -0.91 24.70
N LYS A 57 15.86 -1.19 26.01
CA LYS A 57 16.54 -0.35 27.01
C LYS A 57 18.05 -0.20 26.74
N LYS A 58 18.68 -1.26 26.22
CA LYS A 58 20.08 -1.22 25.79
C LYS A 58 20.24 -0.39 24.51
N ALA A 59 19.37 -0.58 23.53
CA ALA A 59 19.42 0.14 22.25
C ALA A 59 19.21 1.65 22.44
N VAL A 60 18.20 2.05 23.22
CA VAL A 60 17.93 3.47 23.52
C VAL A 60 19.13 4.17 24.16
N LYS A 61 19.98 3.45 24.91
CA LYS A 61 21.21 4.01 25.48
C LYS A 61 22.38 4.09 24.51
N LYS A 62 22.44 3.22 23.48
CA LYS A 62 23.63 3.01 22.64
C LYS A 62 23.46 3.38 21.17
N ASP A 63 22.24 3.32 20.65
CA ASP A 63 21.91 3.59 19.24
C ASP A 63 21.16 4.91 19.13
N GLU A 64 21.69 5.83 18.32
CA GLU A 64 21.10 7.17 18.15
C GLU A 64 19.71 7.14 17.50
N THR A 65 19.44 6.17 16.61
CA THR A 65 18.12 6.05 15.95
C THR A 65 17.07 5.58 16.94
N ALA A 66 17.40 4.57 17.75
CA ALA A 66 16.51 4.09 18.82
C ALA A 66 16.30 5.16 19.90
N LYS A 67 17.35 5.91 20.25
CA LYS A 67 17.27 7.04 21.18
C LYS A 67 16.38 8.16 20.62
N ALA A 68 16.53 8.53 19.36
CA ALA A 68 15.72 9.56 18.71
C ALA A 68 14.24 9.14 18.66
N TYR A 69 13.96 7.88 18.26
CA TYR A 69 12.59 7.38 18.19
C TYR A 69 11.94 7.29 19.58
N TYR A 70 12.67 6.82 20.59
CA TYR A 70 12.17 6.83 21.97
C TYR A 70 11.90 8.25 22.48
N GLY A 71 12.80 9.19 22.21
CA GLY A 71 12.61 10.61 22.55
C GLY A 71 11.36 11.21 21.91
N TYR A 72 11.08 10.83 20.67
CA TYR A 72 9.85 11.19 19.97
C TYR A 72 8.60 10.61 20.65
N LEU A 73 8.60 9.31 20.97
CA LEU A 73 7.49 8.69 21.69
C LEU A 73 7.31 9.31 23.09
N TYR A 74 8.40 9.57 23.80
CA TYR A 74 8.35 10.19 25.13
C TYR A 74 7.74 11.59 25.09
N LYS A 75 8.17 12.44 24.13
CA LYS A 75 7.59 13.78 23.92
C LYS A 75 6.09 13.69 23.65
N ASN A 76 5.66 12.75 22.79
CA ASN A 76 4.25 12.54 22.49
C ASN A 76 3.48 12.03 23.72
N ALA A 77 4.05 11.11 24.50
CA ALA A 77 3.43 10.63 25.73
C ALA A 77 3.22 11.75 26.76
N VAL A 78 4.19 12.66 26.90
CA VAL A 78 4.04 13.85 27.76
C VAL A 78 2.90 14.74 27.27
N ALA A 79 2.84 15.02 25.97
CA ALA A 79 1.75 15.82 25.37
C ALA A 79 0.36 15.20 25.55
N LEU A 80 0.27 13.87 25.65
CA LEU A 80 -0.99 13.15 25.83
C LEU A 80 -1.53 13.20 27.29
N LEU A 81 -0.73 13.61 28.28
CA LEU A 81 -1.17 13.62 29.69
C LEU A 81 -2.37 14.53 29.92
N ASP A 82 -2.42 15.68 29.24
CA ASP A 82 -3.43 16.72 29.43
C ASP A 82 -4.49 16.76 28.31
N VAL A 83 -4.45 15.83 27.35
CA VAL A 83 -5.42 15.77 26.24
C VAL A 83 -6.74 15.19 26.76
N ALA A 84 -7.88 15.74 26.34
CA ALA A 84 -9.20 15.18 26.65
C ALA A 84 -9.31 13.73 26.17
N VAL A 85 -10.03 12.89 26.91
CA VAL A 85 -10.30 11.50 26.53
C VAL A 85 -11.10 11.43 25.22
N LEU A 86 -11.02 10.31 24.54
CA LEU A 86 -11.74 10.11 23.28
C LEU A 86 -13.24 10.01 23.50
N GLU A 87 -14.00 10.58 22.58
CA GLU A 87 -15.46 10.43 22.52
C GLU A 87 -15.81 9.37 21.45
N ARG A 88 -16.87 8.59 21.72
CA ARG A 88 -17.43 7.69 20.71
C ARG A 88 -18.22 8.50 19.67
N LYS A 89 -17.51 8.99 18.64
CA LYS A 89 -18.08 9.84 17.58
C LYS A 89 -17.83 9.20 16.23
N LEU A 90 -18.91 8.94 15.48
CA LEU A 90 -18.83 8.43 14.12
C LEU A 90 -18.60 9.56 13.12
N GLU A 91 -17.78 9.27 12.10
CA GLU A 91 -17.70 10.02 10.86
C GLU A 91 -18.41 9.19 9.77
N GLY A 92 -19.58 9.63 9.35
CA GLY A 92 -20.46 8.79 8.56
C GLY A 92 -20.82 7.50 9.30
N ARG A 93 -20.48 6.35 8.71
CA ARG A 93 -20.68 5.03 9.31
C ARG A 93 -19.48 4.49 10.10
N ARG A 94 -18.40 5.27 10.25
CA ARG A 94 -17.08 4.82 10.73
C ARG A 94 -16.73 5.39 12.09
N LEU A 95 -16.27 4.53 13.00
CA LEU A 95 -15.59 4.91 14.24
C LEU A 95 -14.04 4.90 14.04
N LEU A 96 -13.57 4.65 12.83
CA LEU A 96 -12.19 4.31 12.50
C LEU A 96 -11.19 5.38 12.95
N GLY A 97 -11.54 6.65 12.83
CA GLY A 97 -10.73 7.76 13.31
C GLY A 97 -10.49 7.70 14.82
N VAL A 98 -11.51 7.34 15.60
CA VAL A 98 -11.42 7.17 17.06
C VAL A 98 -10.59 5.94 17.42
N SER A 99 -10.77 4.80 16.74
CA SER A 99 -10.00 3.57 16.96
C SER A 99 -8.50 3.80 16.70
N ARG A 100 -8.15 4.50 15.62
CA ARG A 100 -6.76 4.87 15.30
C ARG A 100 -6.13 5.80 16.34
N GLN A 101 -6.90 6.77 16.83
CA GLN A 101 -6.44 7.62 17.93
C GLN A 101 -6.25 6.82 19.22
N ALA A 102 -7.10 5.85 19.52
CA ALA A 102 -6.95 4.97 20.67
C ALA A 102 -5.64 4.16 20.59
N ILE A 103 -5.33 3.54 19.43
CA ILE A 103 -4.05 2.85 19.22
C ILE A 103 -2.87 3.79 19.46
N ALA A 104 -2.90 4.97 18.85
CA ALA A 104 -1.81 5.92 18.93
C ALA A 104 -1.56 6.40 20.39
N ARG A 105 -2.63 6.75 21.11
CA ARG A 105 -2.55 7.23 22.49
C ARG A 105 -2.12 6.12 23.45
N ILE A 106 -2.89 5.03 23.47
CA ILE A 106 -2.65 3.90 24.38
C ILE A 106 -1.30 3.27 24.08
N GLY A 107 -0.98 3.00 22.82
CA GLY A 107 0.28 2.39 22.43
C GLY A 107 1.51 3.26 22.74
N THR A 108 1.43 4.58 22.52
CA THR A 108 2.52 5.51 22.86
C THR A 108 2.75 5.54 24.38
N LEU A 109 1.69 5.75 25.16
CA LEU A 109 1.76 5.84 26.62
C LEU A 109 2.25 4.52 27.24
N ALA A 110 1.71 3.39 26.82
CA ALA A 110 2.07 2.07 27.31
C ALA A 110 3.52 1.69 26.95
N ALA A 111 3.98 2.01 25.72
CA ALA A 111 5.36 1.77 25.32
C ALA A 111 6.35 2.60 26.16
N VAL A 112 6.06 3.88 26.36
CA VAL A 112 6.90 4.76 27.19
C VAL A 112 6.89 4.28 28.64
N TYR A 113 5.74 3.92 29.20
CA TYR A 113 5.63 3.34 30.53
C TYR A 113 6.45 2.05 30.69
N ALA A 114 6.34 1.12 29.74
CA ALA A 114 7.07 -0.15 29.79
C ALA A 114 8.60 0.05 29.90
N ILE A 115 9.11 1.14 29.33
CA ILE A 115 10.55 1.47 29.32
C ILE A 115 10.94 2.31 30.54
N SER A 116 10.21 3.41 30.82
CA SER A 116 10.55 4.41 31.86
C SER A 116 10.08 4.02 33.27
N LYS A 117 8.97 3.28 33.37
CA LYS A 117 8.24 2.97 34.61
C LYS A 117 7.72 4.20 35.36
N GLU A 118 7.54 5.33 34.64
CA GLU A 118 6.97 6.54 35.25
C GLU A 118 5.45 6.39 35.43
N LYS A 119 5.01 6.46 36.71
CA LYS A 119 3.62 6.23 37.11
C LYS A 119 2.60 7.10 36.36
N ARG A 120 2.94 8.35 36.00
CA ARG A 120 2.04 9.27 35.29
C ARG A 120 1.56 8.71 33.94
N PHE A 121 2.41 7.96 33.25
CA PHE A 121 2.03 7.32 31.97
C PHE A 121 1.12 6.11 32.20
N LEU A 122 1.37 5.32 33.27
CA LEU A 122 0.47 4.24 33.66
C LEU A 122 -0.93 4.76 34.01
N ASP A 123 -0.99 5.82 34.82
CA ASP A 123 -2.26 6.43 35.22
C ASP A 123 -3.04 6.93 34.00
N ARG A 124 -2.32 7.48 33.01
CA ARG A 124 -2.95 7.92 31.77
C ARG A 124 -3.40 6.74 30.89
N VAL A 125 -2.61 5.67 30.77
CA VAL A 125 -3.06 4.42 30.09
C VAL A 125 -4.31 3.88 30.73
N ASN A 126 -4.35 3.83 32.07
CA ASN A 126 -5.53 3.41 32.82
C ASN A 126 -6.76 4.23 32.44
N THR A 127 -6.63 5.56 32.41
CA THR A 127 -7.71 6.48 32.01
C THR A 127 -8.20 6.22 30.58
N GLU A 128 -7.29 6.09 29.61
CA GLU A 128 -7.64 5.84 28.21
C GLU A 128 -8.34 4.47 28.04
N LEU A 129 -7.85 3.41 28.70
CA LEU A 129 -8.44 2.08 28.68
C LEU A 129 -9.85 2.07 29.28
N LEU A 130 -10.00 2.67 30.48
CA LEU A 130 -11.33 2.80 31.10
C LEU A 130 -12.31 3.53 30.18
N ASN A 131 -11.85 4.60 29.53
CA ASN A 131 -12.68 5.39 28.63
C ASN A 131 -13.18 4.56 27.44
N VAL A 132 -12.30 3.97 26.61
CA VAL A 132 -12.69 3.28 25.39
C VAL A 132 -13.39 1.95 25.65
N CYS A 133 -13.10 1.28 26.79
CA CYS A 133 -13.80 0.06 27.19
C CYS A 133 -15.22 0.34 27.70
N ASN A 134 -15.53 1.57 28.15
CA ASN A 134 -16.87 1.99 28.53
C ASN A 134 -17.71 2.52 27.36
N PHE A 135 -17.20 2.61 26.13
CA PHE A 135 -18.05 2.89 24.96
C PHE A 135 -19.17 1.85 24.86
N SER A 136 -20.33 2.22 24.33
CA SER A 136 -21.45 1.30 24.14
C SER A 136 -21.08 0.08 23.31
N ASP A 137 -20.32 0.30 22.25
CA ASP A 137 -19.73 -0.71 21.36
C ASP A 137 -18.53 -0.10 20.61
N TRP A 138 -17.81 -0.93 19.83
CA TRP A 138 -16.72 -0.49 18.95
C TRP A 138 -17.11 -0.50 17.47
N ASN A 139 -18.40 -0.27 17.18
CA ASN A 139 -18.99 -0.19 15.85
C ASN A 139 -18.82 -1.47 14.98
N PRO A 140 -19.40 -2.61 15.39
CA PRO A 140 -19.23 -3.88 14.66
C PRO A 140 -19.84 -3.88 13.25
N SER A 141 -20.67 -2.91 12.92
CA SER A 141 -21.20 -2.73 11.56
C SER A 141 -20.12 -2.30 10.55
N HIS A 142 -19.00 -1.74 11.02
CA HIS A 142 -17.81 -1.44 10.24
C HIS A 142 -16.59 -2.05 10.93
N PHE A 143 -16.38 -3.34 10.76
CA PHE A 143 -15.53 -4.17 11.62
C PHE A 143 -14.03 -3.79 11.64
N LEU A 144 -13.55 -2.97 10.70
CA LEU A 144 -12.21 -2.37 10.80
C LEU A 144 -12.04 -1.57 12.09
N ASP A 145 -13.09 -0.88 12.52
CA ASP A 145 -13.10 -0.08 13.75
C ASP A 145 -12.87 -0.97 14.98
N VAL A 146 -13.53 -2.13 15.00
CA VAL A 146 -13.37 -3.16 16.05
C VAL A 146 -11.97 -3.75 16.04
N GLY A 147 -11.46 -4.12 14.84
CA GLY A 147 -10.14 -4.72 14.69
C GLY A 147 -9.03 -3.78 15.18
N GLU A 148 -9.08 -2.51 14.77
CA GLU A 148 -8.12 -1.50 15.20
C GLU A 148 -8.23 -1.23 16.71
N MET A 149 -9.43 -1.03 17.25
CA MET A 149 -9.64 -0.80 18.68
C MET A 149 -9.14 -1.97 19.53
N ALA A 150 -9.47 -3.20 19.14
CA ALA A 150 -9.06 -4.42 19.84
C ALA A 150 -7.54 -4.55 19.93
N TYR A 151 -6.80 -4.22 18.86
CA TYR A 151 -5.33 -4.18 18.89
C TYR A 151 -4.82 -3.13 19.89
N GLY A 152 -5.32 -1.89 19.82
CA GLY A 152 -4.90 -0.80 20.70
C GLY A 152 -5.13 -1.12 22.18
N VAL A 153 -6.30 -1.65 22.51
CA VAL A 153 -6.67 -2.07 23.87
C VAL A 153 -5.81 -3.24 24.35
N SER A 154 -5.55 -4.22 23.46
CA SER A 154 -4.71 -5.39 23.78
C SER A 154 -3.26 -5.01 24.13
N ILE A 155 -2.61 -4.15 23.35
CA ILE A 155 -1.25 -3.68 23.66
C ILE A 155 -1.22 -2.81 24.92
N GLY A 156 -2.26 -2.00 25.14
CA GLY A 156 -2.40 -1.20 26.36
C GLY A 156 -2.40 -2.08 27.61
N LEU A 157 -3.20 -3.12 27.60
CA LEU A 157 -3.27 -4.08 28.71
C LEU A 157 -1.97 -4.86 28.88
N ASP A 158 -1.41 -5.39 27.78
CA ASP A 158 -0.24 -6.28 27.83
C ASP A 158 1.04 -5.54 28.29
N TRP A 159 1.30 -4.35 27.73
CA TRP A 159 2.54 -3.61 28.03
C TRP A 159 2.54 -2.95 29.43
N THR A 160 1.38 -2.92 30.07
CA THR A 160 1.20 -2.43 31.45
C THR A 160 0.77 -3.54 32.41
N LEU A 161 0.74 -4.81 31.94
CA LEU A 161 0.27 -5.95 32.71
C LEU A 161 1.02 -6.10 34.05
N GLY A 162 0.23 -6.30 35.09
CA GLY A 162 0.73 -6.43 36.47
C GLY A 162 0.80 -5.11 37.25
N ASP A 163 0.73 -3.96 36.55
CA ASP A 163 0.83 -2.64 37.20
C ASP A 163 -0.52 -1.87 37.18
N LEU A 164 -1.50 -2.31 36.37
CA LEU A 164 -2.86 -1.76 36.33
C LEU A 164 -3.71 -2.27 37.52
N PRO A 165 -4.72 -1.49 37.95
CA PRO A 165 -5.70 -1.97 38.92
C PRO A 165 -6.43 -3.22 38.39
N GLU A 166 -6.68 -4.19 39.29
CA GLU A 166 -7.36 -5.46 38.93
C GLU A 166 -8.74 -5.25 38.30
N SER A 167 -9.48 -4.22 38.76
CA SER A 167 -10.77 -3.83 38.19
C SER A 167 -10.63 -3.38 36.73
N THR A 168 -9.55 -2.67 36.37
CA THR A 168 -9.28 -2.26 35.00
C THR A 168 -8.92 -3.46 34.13
N ILE A 169 -8.07 -4.38 34.63
CA ILE A 169 -7.70 -5.61 33.92
C ILE A 169 -8.95 -6.41 33.56
N ARG A 170 -9.86 -6.61 34.53
CA ARG A 170 -11.14 -7.30 34.28
C ARG A 170 -11.99 -6.58 33.24
N LEU A 171 -12.23 -5.28 33.41
CA LEU A 171 -13.02 -4.47 32.47
C LEU A 171 -12.47 -4.55 31.04
N VAL A 172 -11.15 -4.49 30.88
CA VAL A 172 -10.51 -4.56 29.56
C VAL A 172 -10.70 -5.95 28.93
N LYS A 173 -10.49 -7.03 29.67
CA LYS A 173 -10.73 -8.39 29.18
C LYS A 173 -12.22 -8.60 28.80
N ASP A 174 -13.15 -8.14 29.64
CA ASP A 174 -14.58 -8.21 29.35
C ASP A 174 -14.96 -7.40 28.11
N ALA A 175 -14.36 -6.22 27.92
CA ALA A 175 -14.55 -5.40 26.72
C ALA A 175 -13.99 -6.08 25.45
N LEU A 176 -12.81 -6.71 25.53
CA LEU A 176 -12.23 -7.48 24.41
C LEU A 176 -13.16 -8.65 24.03
N ILE A 177 -13.76 -9.32 25.01
CA ILE A 177 -14.71 -10.41 24.75
C ILE A 177 -15.99 -9.83 24.14
N SER A 178 -16.68 -8.93 24.85
CA SER A 178 -18.03 -8.50 24.49
C SER A 178 -18.10 -7.55 23.28
N LYS A 179 -17.06 -6.72 23.07
CA LYS A 179 -17.06 -5.69 22.02
C LYS A 179 -16.25 -6.05 20.77
N ALA A 180 -15.35 -7.08 20.85
CA ALA A 180 -14.56 -7.51 19.71
C ALA A 180 -14.76 -8.99 19.38
N ILE A 181 -14.55 -9.90 20.34
CA ILE A 181 -14.54 -11.34 20.06
C ILE A 181 -15.95 -11.85 19.73
N GLU A 182 -16.93 -11.64 20.59
CA GLU A 182 -18.31 -12.06 20.36
C GLU A 182 -18.89 -11.48 19.06
N PRO A 183 -18.77 -10.16 18.77
CA PRO A 183 -19.18 -9.63 17.47
C PRO A 183 -18.44 -10.28 16.29
N SER A 184 -17.17 -10.70 16.45
CA SER A 184 -16.41 -11.38 15.40
C SER A 184 -16.91 -12.79 15.08
N LEU A 185 -17.64 -13.39 15.98
CA LEU A 185 -18.27 -14.71 15.81
C LEU A 185 -19.68 -14.62 15.25
N ASN A 186 -20.31 -13.43 15.33
CA ASN A 186 -21.66 -13.19 14.85
C ASN A 186 -21.66 -13.05 13.32
N GLU A 187 -22.45 -13.87 12.63
CA GLU A 187 -22.56 -13.90 11.16
C GLU A 187 -22.97 -12.55 10.56
N LYS A 188 -23.72 -11.73 11.31
CA LYS A 188 -24.10 -10.38 10.89
C LYS A 188 -22.89 -9.47 10.66
N PHE A 189 -21.78 -9.68 11.37
CA PHE A 189 -20.63 -8.79 11.39
C PHE A 189 -19.33 -9.42 10.90
N ASN A 190 -19.27 -10.73 10.63
CA ASN A 190 -18.04 -11.47 10.36
C ASN A 190 -17.75 -11.71 8.87
N GLY A 191 -18.46 -11.03 7.97
CA GLY A 191 -18.23 -11.16 6.52
C GLY A 191 -16.79 -10.92 6.08
N TRP A 192 -16.02 -10.13 6.84
CA TRP A 192 -14.61 -9.84 6.62
C TRP A 192 -13.68 -11.06 6.76
N VAL A 193 -14.11 -12.11 7.44
CA VAL A 193 -13.29 -13.32 7.70
C VAL A 193 -12.81 -13.98 6.41
N LYS A 194 -13.65 -14.01 5.37
CA LYS A 194 -13.40 -14.75 4.11
C LYS A 194 -13.08 -13.86 2.92
N VAL A 195 -12.98 -12.54 3.08
CA VAL A 195 -12.61 -11.63 1.99
C VAL A 195 -11.11 -11.72 1.66
N ASP A 196 -10.74 -11.23 0.48
CA ASP A 196 -9.38 -11.30 -0.08
C ASP A 196 -8.66 -9.94 -0.11
N ASN A 197 -9.07 -9.02 0.76
CA ASN A 197 -8.53 -7.66 0.85
C ASN A 197 -8.10 -7.31 2.29
N ASN A 198 -7.69 -6.06 2.50
CA ASN A 198 -7.18 -5.55 3.78
C ASN A 198 -8.12 -5.72 4.98
N TRP A 199 -9.45 -5.81 4.80
CA TRP A 199 -10.38 -6.09 5.88
C TRP A 199 -10.04 -7.40 6.59
N ASN A 200 -9.71 -8.45 5.84
CA ASN A 200 -9.29 -9.73 6.39
C ASN A 200 -8.02 -9.56 7.26
N GLN A 201 -7.01 -8.86 6.77
CA GLN A 201 -5.74 -8.65 7.48
C GLN A 201 -5.94 -7.82 8.76
N VAL A 202 -6.64 -6.69 8.67
CA VAL A 202 -6.86 -5.78 9.80
C VAL A 202 -7.67 -6.44 10.91
N CYS A 203 -8.81 -7.03 10.54
CA CYS A 203 -9.69 -7.62 11.54
C CYS A 203 -9.08 -8.87 12.19
N HIS A 204 -8.39 -9.73 11.40
CA HIS A 204 -7.65 -10.86 11.98
C HIS A 204 -6.53 -10.39 12.90
N GLY A 205 -5.79 -9.32 12.56
CA GLY A 205 -4.73 -8.79 13.40
C GLY A 205 -5.23 -8.33 14.78
N GLY A 206 -6.30 -7.55 14.79
CA GLY A 206 -6.91 -7.09 16.04
C GLY A 206 -7.50 -8.22 16.88
N ILE A 207 -8.27 -9.12 16.25
CA ILE A 207 -8.89 -10.26 16.95
C ILE A 207 -7.85 -11.27 17.43
N THR A 208 -6.74 -11.49 16.70
CA THR A 208 -5.63 -12.32 17.18
C THR A 208 -4.96 -11.73 18.41
N SER A 209 -4.77 -10.41 18.44
CA SER A 209 -4.23 -9.71 19.61
C SER A 209 -5.16 -9.89 20.82
N ALA A 210 -6.45 -9.73 20.65
CA ALA A 210 -7.45 -9.97 21.69
C ALA A 210 -7.46 -11.44 22.15
N ALA A 211 -7.36 -12.40 21.22
CA ALA A 211 -7.31 -13.83 21.53
C ALA A 211 -6.11 -14.20 22.41
N VAL A 212 -4.93 -13.63 22.14
CA VAL A 212 -3.73 -13.82 22.97
C VAL A 212 -3.95 -13.26 24.39
N MET A 213 -4.65 -12.12 24.52
CA MET A 213 -4.90 -11.50 25.83
C MET A 213 -5.87 -12.26 26.73
N ILE A 214 -6.74 -13.08 26.16
CA ILE A 214 -7.70 -13.91 26.91
C ILE A 214 -7.26 -15.37 27.02
N ALA A 215 -6.15 -15.76 26.38
CA ALA A 215 -5.75 -17.17 26.22
C ALA A 215 -5.43 -17.89 27.52
N ASP A 216 -5.08 -17.18 28.58
CA ASP A 216 -4.90 -17.71 29.94
C ASP A 216 -6.24 -17.95 30.65
N GLN A 217 -7.28 -17.20 30.32
CA GLN A 217 -8.62 -17.27 30.88
C GLN A 217 -9.50 -18.25 30.09
N ASP A 218 -9.49 -18.16 28.77
CA ASP A 218 -10.24 -19.04 27.86
C ASP A 218 -9.36 -19.54 26.71
N PRO A 219 -8.52 -20.56 26.95
CA PRO A 219 -7.64 -21.13 25.91
C PRO A 219 -8.42 -21.83 24.79
N ALA A 220 -9.68 -22.22 25.01
CA ALA A 220 -10.51 -22.85 23.98
C ALA A 220 -10.94 -21.81 22.95
N LEU A 221 -11.45 -20.67 23.42
CA LEU A 221 -11.84 -19.55 22.55
C LEU A 221 -10.61 -18.98 21.82
N ALA A 222 -9.48 -18.82 22.51
CA ALA A 222 -8.23 -18.40 21.88
C ALA A 222 -7.78 -19.35 20.77
N ALA A 223 -7.82 -20.66 20.99
CA ALA A 223 -7.49 -21.67 19.98
C ALA A 223 -8.41 -21.58 18.76
N GLN A 224 -9.72 -21.42 18.98
CA GLN A 224 -10.71 -21.24 17.90
C GLN A 224 -10.39 -20.02 17.03
N LEU A 225 -10.11 -18.87 17.66
CA LEU A 225 -9.86 -17.61 16.96
C LEU A 225 -8.53 -17.64 16.18
N ILE A 226 -7.47 -18.19 16.76
CA ILE A 226 -6.17 -18.34 16.11
C ILE A 226 -6.27 -19.33 14.94
N SER A 227 -6.96 -20.46 15.11
CA SER A 227 -7.21 -21.43 14.02
C SER A 227 -7.98 -20.76 12.88
N ARG A 228 -9.03 -20.00 13.19
CA ARG A 228 -9.80 -19.24 12.19
C ARG A 228 -8.91 -18.26 11.41
N MET A 229 -8.03 -17.54 12.10
CA MET A 229 -7.10 -16.62 11.46
C MET A 229 -6.15 -17.37 10.52
N ILE A 230 -5.48 -18.43 10.97
CA ILE A 230 -4.53 -19.24 10.15
C ILE A 230 -5.20 -19.77 8.89
N GLN A 231 -6.45 -20.21 8.99
CA GLN A 231 -7.21 -20.76 7.85
C GLN A 231 -7.65 -19.70 6.84
N ASN A 232 -7.82 -18.42 7.24
CA ASN A 232 -8.44 -17.41 6.41
C ASN A 232 -7.50 -16.27 6.00
N ILE A 233 -6.47 -15.92 6.76
CA ILE A 233 -5.54 -14.85 6.39
C ILE A 233 -4.84 -15.10 5.04
N PRO A 234 -4.57 -16.35 4.61
CA PRO A 234 -3.99 -16.63 3.29
C PRO A 234 -4.86 -16.13 2.13
N ARG A 235 -6.15 -15.88 2.34
CA ARG A 235 -7.05 -15.33 1.30
C ARG A 235 -6.60 -13.94 0.86
N ALA A 236 -6.41 -13.04 1.83
CA ALA A 236 -5.92 -11.68 1.55
C ALA A 236 -4.44 -11.68 1.13
N LEU A 237 -3.63 -12.60 1.68
CA LEU A 237 -2.21 -12.67 1.36
C LEU A 237 -1.93 -13.13 -0.08
N ARG A 238 -2.88 -13.76 -0.77
CA ARG A 238 -2.76 -14.05 -2.22
C ARG A 238 -2.58 -12.80 -3.07
N ALA A 239 -3.02 -11.64 -2.58
CA ALA A 239 -2.83 -10.35 -3.25
C ALA A 239 -1.33 -10.00 -3.45
N TYR A 240 -0.42 -10.56 -2.66
CA TYR A 240 1.02 -10.34 -2.82
C TYR A 240 1.66 -11.24 -3.88
N GLY A 241 0.98 -12.30 -4.30
CA GLY A 241 1.51 -13.22 -5.30
C GLY A 241 1.43 -12.66 -6.73
N PRO A 242 2.33 -13.13 -7.63
CA PRO A 242 3.44 -14.05 -7.36
C PRO A 242 4.71 -13.36 -6.83
N ASP A 243 4.87 -12.04 -7.02
CA ASP A 243 6.16 -11.32 -6.93
C ASP A 243 6.16 -10.11 -5.99
N GLY A 244 5.07 -9.86 -5.30
CA GLY A 244 4.93 -8.77 -4.32
C GLY A 244 4.22 -7.52 -4.85
N ALA A 245 3.81 -7.50 -6.12
CA ALA A 245 3.05 -6.37 -6.67
C ALA A 245 1.64 -6.33 -6.08
N TYR A 246 1.41 -5.40 -5.15
CA TYR A 246 0.13 -5.28 -4.46
C TYR A 246 -0.91 -4.59 -5.36
N PRO A 247 -2.08 -5.18 -5.59
CA PRO A 247 -3.00 -4.74 -6.63
C PRO A 247 -3.61 -3.35 -6.42
N GLU A 248 -3.75 -2.91 -5.18
CA GLU A 248 -4.43 -1.67 -4.79
C GLU A 248 -3.46 -0.48 -4.59
N GLY A 249 -2.19 -0.63 -4.98
CA GLY A 249 -1.18 0.43 -4.87
C GLY A 249 -0.56 0.57 -3.47
N ALA A 250 0.28 1.60 -3.31
CA ALA A 250 1.14 1.78 -2.15
C ALA A 250 0.37 2.04 -0.84
N SER A 251 -0.72 2.80 -0.88
CA SER A 251 -1.50 3.15 0.32
C SER A 251 -2.16 1.93 0.95
N TYR A 252 -2.78 1.08 0.16
CA TYR A 252 -3.42 -0.14 0.65
C TYR A 252 -2.41 -1.25 0.94
N TRP A 253 -1.27 -1.28 0.24
CA TRP A 253 -0.12 -2.09 0.64
C TRP A 253 0.31 -1.74 2.06
N SER A 254 0.51 -0.46 2.37
CA SER A 254 0.89 0.00 3.71
C SER A 254 -0.15 -0.45 4.76
N TYR A 255 -1.44 -0.24 4.49
CA TYR A 255 -2.50 -0.55 5.45
C TYR A 255 -2.64 -2.06 5.71
N GLY A 256 -2.78 -2.89 4.68
CA GLY A 256 -2.91 -4.33 4.82
C GLY A 256 -1.64 -4.98 5.39
N THR A 257 -0.46 -4.56 4.90
CA THR A 257 0.84 -5.05 5.38
C THR A 257 1.06 -4.72 6.85
N SER A 258 0.69 -3.51 7.31
CA SER A 258 0.81 -3.12 8.72
C SER A 258 0.17 -4.15 9.65
N TYR A 259 -1.06 -4.55 9.37
CA TYR A 259 -1.78 -5.50 10.21
C TYR A 259 -1.31 -6.94 10.03
N THR A 260 -0.77 -7.29 8.87
CA THR A 260 -0.06 -8.56 8.70
C THR A 260 1.19 -8.60 9.57
N LEU A 261 1.99 -7.51 9.61
CA LEU A 261 3.17 -7.42 10.48
C LEU A 261 2.78 -7.44 11.96
N ILE A 262 1.70 -6.77 12.36
CA ILE A 262 1.16 -6.87 13.71
C ILE A 262 0.85 -8.33 14.04
N THR A 263 0.12 -9.03 13.18
CA THR A 263 -0.23 -10.45 13.37
C THR A 263 1.01 -11.33 13.51
N ILE A 264 1.99 -11.19 12.60
CA ILE A 264 3.26 -11.93 12.66
C ILE A 264 3.97 -11.69 14.00
N ASN A 265 4.16 -10.42 14.38
CA ASN A 265 4.90 -10.09 15.60
C ASN A 265 4.17 -10.52 16.88
N VAL A 266 2.84 -10.43 16.91
CA VAL A 266 2.00 -10.95 18.00
C VAL A 266 2.17 -12.45 18.14
N LEU A 267 2.08 -13.19 17.05
CA LEU A 267 2.21 -14.65 17.06
C LEU A 267 3.63 -15.12 17.41
N GLU A 268 4.65 -14.50 16.81
CA GLU A 268 6.07 -14.81 17.12
C GLU A 268 6.40 -14.53 18.58
N SER A 269 5.86 -13.43 19.15
CA SER A 269 6.12 -13.09 20.55
C SER A 269 5.34 -13.97 21.53
N ALA A 270 4.09 -14.30 21.22
CA ALA A 270 3.23 -15.10 22.08
C ALA A 270 3.53 -16.59 22.02
N PHE A 271 3.84 -17.13 20.83
CA PHE A 271 3.93 -18.58 20.57
C PHE A 271 5.23 -19.03 19.91
N GLY A 272 6.14 -18.10 19.55
CA GLY A 272 7.41 -18.43 18.89
C GLY A 272 7.28 -18.80 17.40
N THR A 273 6.11 -18.61 16.79
CA THR A 273 5.85 -18.93 15.36
C THR A 273 4.84 -17.97 14.76
N ASP A 274 5.04 -17.62 13.49
CA ASP A 274 4.05 -16.90 12.67
C ASP A 274 3.20 -17.85 11.82
N PHE A 275 3.29 -19.16 12.04
CA PHE A 275 2.63 -20.21 11.24
C PHE A 275 2.92 -20.12 9.73
N GLY A 276 4.06 -19.55 9.34
CA GLY A 276 4.47 -19.40 7.95
C GLY A 276 3.82 -18.26 7.20
N ILE A 277 3.13 -17.35 7.87
CA ILE A 277 2.50 -16.14 7.26
C ILE A 277 3.53 -15.34 6.47
N SER A 278 4.72 -15.09 7.03
CA SER A 278 5.79 -14.34 6.35
C SER A 278 6.40 -15.07 5.15
N ASN A 279 6.16 -16.37 5.00
CA ASN A 279 6.62 -17.18 3.86
C ASN A 279 5.62 -17.22 2.70
N THR A 280 4.50 -16.48 2.81
CA THR A 280 3.53 -16.37 1.70
C THR A 280 4.22 -15.86 0.44
N PRO A 281 4.00 -16.49 -0.73
CA PRO A 281 4.59 -16.06 -1.98
C PRO A 281 4.36 -14.57 -2.26
N GLY A 282 5.41 -13.84 -2.59
CA GLY A 282 5.38 -12.41 -2.87
C GLY A 282 5.38 -11.50 -1.63
N PHE A 283 4.98 -11.98 -0.44
CA PHE A 283 4.83 -11.11 0.73
C PHE A 283 6.11 -10.33 1.07
N VAL A 284 7.21 -11.03 1.28
CA VAL A 284 8.50 -10.38 1.62
C VAL A 284 9.04 -9.55 0.45
N ASN A 285 8.78 -9.96 -0.79
CA ASN A 285 9.18 -9.22 -1.99
C ASN A 285 8.40 -7.92 -2.18
N SER A 286 7.27 -7.75 -1.51
CA SER A 286 6.44 -6.54 -1.65
C SER A 286 7.13 -5.25 -1.15
N ALA A 287 8.19 -5.35 -0.36
CA ALA A 287 9.04 -4.21 -0.06
C ALA A 287 9.75 -3.65 -1.30
N LEU A 288 10.14 -4.52 -2.25
CA LEU A 288 10.69 -4.08 -3.54
C LEU A 288 9.63 -3.33 -4.36
N PHE A 289 8.41 -3.85 -4.40
CA PHE A 289 7.30 -3.20 -5.10
C PHE A 289 7.11 -1.75 -4.63
N VAL A 290 6.89 -1.53 -3.34
CA VAL A 290 6.63 -0.17 -2.83
C VAL A 290 7.82 0.77 -3.03
N LYS A 291 9.06 0.27 -2.93
CA LYS A 291 10.27 1.06 -3.23
C LYS A 291 10.37 1.45 -4.69
N LYS A 292 9.89 0.60 -5.60
CA LYS A 292 9.91 0.85 -7.05
C LYS A 292 8.78 1.77 -7.52
N LEU A 293 7.72 1.96 -6.72
CA LEU A 293 6.64 2.89 -7.07
C LEU A 293 7.01 4.37 -6.88
N VAL A 294 8.12 4.69 -6.19
CA VAL A 294 8.52 6.08 -5.94
C VAL A 294 9.26 6.64 -7.15
N GLY A 295 8.70 7.68 -7.75
CA GLY A 295 9.31 8.40 -8.85
C GLY A 295 10.39 9.39 -8.41
N SER A 296 11.07 10.01 -9.37
CA SER A 296 12.10 11.04 -9.11
C SER A 296 11.52 12.34 -8.54
N SER A 297 10.24 12.59 -8.76
CA SER A 297 9.48 13.68 -8.14
C SER A 297 9.26 13.50 -6.64
N GLY A 298 9.58 12.32 -6.09
CA GLY A 298 9.27 11.93 -4.72
C GLY A 298 7.84 11.40 -4.56
N LEU A 299 7.04 11.37 -5.62
CA LEU A 299 5.66 10.91 -5.58
C LEU A 299 5.57 9.43 -5.94
N TYR A 300 4.57 8.74 -5.36
CA TYR A 300 4.23 7.39 -5.79
C TYR A 300 3.61 7.35 -7.20
N PHE A 301 3.75 6.22 -7.88
CA PHE A 301 2.81 5.80 -8.91
C PHE A 301 1.52 5.38 -8.19
N ASN A 302 0.55 6.30 -8.15
CA ASN A 302 -0.62 6.27 -7.26
C ASN A 302 -1.89 5.81 -7.97
N TYR A 303 -1.82 4.71 -8.72
CA TYR A 303 -3.01 4.14 -9.37
C TYR A 303 -4.09 3.71 -8.36
N PHE A 304 -5.32 3.58 -8.83
CA PHE A 304 -6.50 3.27 -8.03
C PHE A 304 -6.71 4.30 -6.91
N ASP A 305 -7.25 3.88 -5.77
CA ASP A 305 -7.46 4.75 -4.62
C ASP A 305 -6.19 4.90 -3.77
N SER A 306 -5.02 5.04 -4.41
CA SER A 306 -3.76 5.26 -3.72
C SER A 306 -3.39 6.74 -3.68
N GLY A 307 -2.91 7.21 -2.53
CA GLY A 307 -2.37 8.56 -2.40
C GLY A 307 -1.04 8.72 -3.13
N SER A 308 -0.72 9.94 -3.54
CA SER A 308 0.53 10.27 -4.26
C SER A 308 1.72 10.53 -3.34
N SER A 309 1.53 10.73 -2.03
CA SER A 309 2.64 10.98 -1.08
C SER A 309 3.63 9.81 -1.11
N GLY A 310 4.89 10.10 -1.41
CA GLY A 310 5.93 9.09 -1.54
C GLY A 310 6.31 8.37 -0.23
N ASP A 311 7.41 7.60 -0.28
CA ASP A 311 7.86 6.75 0.84
C ASP A 311 8.46 7.52 2.04
N ASP A 312 8.40 8.84 2.03
CA ASP A 312 9.00 9.69 3.07
C ASP A 312 8.15 9.79 4.36
N GLY A 313 6.96 9.20 4.41
CA GLY A 313 6.14 9.11 5.60
C GLY A 313 6.75 8.17 6.65
N LEU A 314 6.59 8.50 7.94
CA LEU A 314 7.18 7.71 9.04
C LEU A 314 6.68 6.26 9.02
N GLU A 315 5.39 6.03 8.85
CA GLU A 315 4.80 4.68 8.80
C GLU A 315 5.45 3.79 7.72
N ASN A 316 5.71 4.34 6.53
CA ASN A 316 6.37 3.58 5.47
C ASN A 316 7.83 3.24 5.83
N GLN A 317 8.56 4.15 6.49
CA GLN A 317 9.91 3.88 6.95
C GLN A 317 9.93 2.84 8.09
N GLU A 318 8.93 2.84 8.96
CA GLU A 318 8.73 1.83 10.00
C GLU A 318 8.49 0.44 9.41
N LEU A 319 7.59 0.33 8.43
CA LEU A 319 7.35 -0.93 7.70
C LEU A 319 8.63 -1.45 7.03
N LEU A 320 9.32 -0.58 6.29
CA LEU A 320 10.54 -0.95 5.56
C LEU A 320 11.67 -1.40 6.48
N LEU A 321 11.74 -0.91 7.72
CA LEU A 321 12.68 -1.41 8.73
C LEU A 321 12.42 -2.90 9.07
N TRP A 322 11.14 -3.30 9.21
CA TRP A 322 10.83 -4.71 9.43
C TRP A 322 11.29 -5.58 8.25
N PHE A 323 11.01 -5.15 7.02
CA PHE A 323 11.46 -5.86 5.82
C PHE A 323 12.98 -5.95 5.71
N ALA A 324 13.72 -4.88 6.05
CA ALA A 324 15.18 -4.89 6.10
C ALA A 324 15.69 -5.94 7.09
N ASN A 325 15.12 -5.99 8.29
CA ASN A 325 15.45 -7.01 9.30
C ASN A 325 15.12 -8.43 8.82
N ARG A 326 13.93 -8.62 8.23
CA ARG A 326 13.46 -9.95 7.81
C ARG A 326 14.26 -10.52 6.64
N THR A 327 14.71 -9.65 5.73
CA THR A 327 15.49 -10.03 4.53
C THR A 327 16.99 -9.91 4.72
N ASN A 328 17.44 -9.37 5.84
CA ASN A 328 18.83 -9.00 6.09
C ASN A 328 19.40 -8.13 4.95
N ASN A 329 18.65 -7.10 4.53
CA ASN A 329 18.98 -6.25 3.39
C ASN A 329 18.60 -4.78 3.65
N ASP A 330 19.60 -3.95 3.89
CA ASP A 330 19.43 -2.51 4.20
C ASP A 330 19.04 -1.66 2.98
N VAL A 331 18.86 -2.25 1.80
CA VAL A 331 18.28 -1.51 0.67
C VAL A 331 16.88 -0.98 0.98
N TYR A 332 16.16 -1.66 1.87
CA TYR A 332 14.81 -1.26 2.29
C TYR A 332 14.81 -0.20 3.39
N PHE A 333 15.80 -0.19 4.28
CA PHE A 333 15.88 0.76 5.40
C PHE A 333 16.99 1.80 5.18
N ASN A 334 16.62 3.08 5.26
CA ASN A 334 17.57 4.18 5.20
C ASN A 334 17.42 5.03 6.48
N LYS A 335 18.47 4.99 7.33
CA LYS A 335 18.51 5.70 8.62
C LYS A 335 18.24 7.21 8.48
N GLU A 336 18.80 7.86 7.47
CA GLU A 336 18.63 9.31 7.26
C GLU A 336 17.19 9.64 6.87
N LYS A 337 16.58 8.86 5.95
CA LYS A 337 15.17 9.00 5.60
C LYS A 337 14.26 8.76 6.81
N PHE A 338 14.55 7.73 7.60
CA PHE A 338 13.80 7.42 8.82
C PHE A 338 13.85 8.59 9.82
N LEU A 339 15.05 9.10 10.13
CA LEU A 339 15.22 10.24 11.03
C LEU A 339 14.60 11.53 10.47
N GLY A 340 14.68 11.75 9.15
CA GLY A 340 14.00 12.86 8.48
C GLY A 340 12.47 12.77 8.58
N ALA A 341 11.91 11.56 8.38
CA ALA A 341 10.48 11.32 8.55
C ALA A 341 10.03 11.51 10.01
N LEU A 342 10.84 11.04 10.95
CA LEU A 342 10.62 11.24 12.37
C LEU A 342 10.60 12.74 12.76
N ALA A 343 11.54 13.52 12.24
CA ALA A 343 11.61 14.95 12.50
C ALA A 343 10.38 15.70 11.94
N ARG A 344 9.92 15.36 10.73
CA ARG A 344 8.69 15.92 10.15
C ARG A 344 7.45 15.56 10.99
N SER A 345 7.33 14.31 11.40
CA SER A 345 6.21 13.85 12.25
C SER A 345 6.20 14.55 13.61
N ALA A 346 7.36 14.87 14.17
CA ALA A 346 7.47 15.59 15.44
C ALA A 346 6.95 17.05 15.38
N THR A 347 6.80 17.63 14.19
CA THR A 347 6.26 18.99 13.98
C THR A 347 4.79 19.01 13.64
N SER A 348 4.18 17.88 13.23
CA SER A 348 2.79 17.78 12.78
C SER A 348 1.76 17.47 13.87
N GLY A 349 2.18 17.39 15.13
CA GLY A 349 1.32 17.03 16.26
C GLY A 349 1.77 15.74 16.93
N TYR A 350 0.85 15.06 17.63
CA TYR A 350 1.18 13.79 18.27
C TYR A 350 1.24 12.63 17.25
N ASN A 351 2.00 11.59 17.61
CA ASN A 351 2.15 10.41 16.78
C ASN A 351 0.80 9.72 16.51
N SER A 352 0.53 9.41 15.23
CA SER A 352 -0.61 8.60 14.79
C SER A 352 -0.20 7.17 14.39
N SER A 353 1.08 6.79 14.57
CA SER A 353 1.57 5.46 14.22
C SER A 353 0.89 4.38 15.07
N LYS A 354 0.53 3.28 14.41
CA LYS A 354 0.00 2.08 15.06
C LYS A 354 1.09 1.16 15.62
N PHE A 355 2.35 1.42 15.30
CA PHE A 355 3.46 0.53 15.66
C PHE A 355 4.13 0.87 17.00
N ASN A 356 4.27 2.15 17.32
CA ASN A 356 4.75 2.62 18.63
C ASN A 356 5.96 1.81 19.16
N GLY A 357 5.79 1.11 20.27
CA GLY A 357 6.82 0.29 20.91
C GLY A 357 7.39 -0.83 20.05
N MET A 358 6.63 -1.32 19.05
CA MET A 358 7.07 -2.36 18.12
C MET A 358 8.27 -1.90 17.27
N VAL A 359 8.29 -0.65 16.84
CA VAL A 359 9.43 -0.07 16.09
C VAL A 359 10.70 -0.08 16.93
N LEU A 360 10.60 0.20 18.24
CA LEU A 360 11.75 0.11 19.15
C LEU A 360 12.30 -1.33 19.22
N ALA A 361 11.41 -2.33 19.22
CA ALA A 361 11.84 -3.72 19.17
C ALA A 361 12.55 -4.05 17.85
N TRP A 362 12.08 -3.51 16.73
CA TRP A 362 12.73 -3.68 15.42
C TRP A 362 14.08 -2.96 15.36
N LEU A 363 14.18 -1.73 15.85
CA LEU A 363 15.44 -0.99 15.94
C LEU A 363 16.46 -1.69 16.84
N ALA A 364 16.01 -2.25 17.98
CA ALA A 364 16.88 -2.98 18.90
C ALA A 364 17.45 -4.28 18.30
N LYS A 365 16.72 -4.91 17.36
CA LYS A 365 17.15 -6.10 16.61
C LYS A 365 17.92 -5.77 15.35
N HIS A 366 17.80 -4.53 14.85
CA HIS A 366 18.42 -4.15 13.58
C HIS A 366 19.94 -4.23 13.65
N LYS A 367 20.51 -4.90 12.67
CA LYS A 367 21.95 -4.98 12.47
C LYS A 367 22.24 -4.54 11.06
N LYS A 368 23.25 -3.68 10.90
CA LYS A 368 23.72 -3.27 9.57
C LYS A 368 23.98 -4.51 8.71
N SER A 369 23.36 -4.57 7.57
CA SER A 369 23.36 -5.71 6.67
C SER A 369 23.84 -5.32 5.27
N MET A 370 23.77 -6.25 4.32
CA MET A 370 24.10 -5.97 2.92
C MET A 370 23.11 -4.94 2.35
N VAL A 371 23.61 -4.13 1.41
CA VAL A 371 22.79 -3.23 0.60
C VAL A 371 22.83 -3.74 -0.82
N ASN A 372 21.83 -4.50 -1.22
CA ASN A 372 21.67 -4.93 -2.60
C ASN A 372 21.19 -3.76 -3.45
N GLN A 373 21.62 -3.72 -4.71
CA GLN A 373 21.09 -2.73 -5.65
C GLN A 373 19.65 -3.07 -6.01
N LEU A 374 18.77 -2.06 -5.96
CA LEU A 374 17.45 -2.20 -6.55
C LEU A 374 17.56 -2.32 -8.08
N PRO A 375 16.74 -3.17 -8.72
CA PRO A 375 16.71 -3.24 -10.18
C PRO A 375 16.36 -1.86 -10.76
N ALA A 376 17.03 -1.47 -11.86
CA ALA A 376 16.72 -0.21 -12.54
C ALA A 376 15.26 -0.19 -13.01
N ASN A 377 14.79 -1.29 -13.58
CA ASN A 377 13.42 -1.45 -14.07
C ASN A 377 12.74 -2.59 -13.31
N TYR A 378 11.39 -2.53 -13.21
CA TYR A 378 10.60 -3.48 -12.45
C TYR A 378 9.33 -3.85 -13.22
N LYS A 379 8.88 -5.09 -13.09
CA LYS A 379 7.54 -5.53 -13.46
C LYS A 379 6.89 -6.21 -12.27
N GLY A 380 5.60 -6.08 -12.16
CA GLY A 380 4.76 -6.82 -11.24
C GLY A 380 3.73 -7.63 -12.02
N ASP A 381 3.77 -8.97 -11.85
CA ASP A 381 2.87 -9.91 -12.55
C ASP A 381 1.63 -10.27 -11.70
N GLY A 382 1.28 -9.45 -10.71
CA GLY A 382 0.09 -9.65 -9.87
C GLY A 382 -1.23 -9.52 -10.64
N ILE A 383 -2.34 -9.62 -9.91
CA ILE A 383 -3.70 -9.48 -10.48
C ILE A 383 -3.97 -8.09 -11.07
N ASN A 384 -3.12 -7.13 -10.78
CA ASN A 384 -3.08 -5.80 -11.40
C ASN A 384 -1.65 -5.57 -11.92
N PRO A 385 -1.32 -6.03 -13.16
CA PRO A 385 0.04 -5.99 -13.66
C PRO A 385 0.52 -4.55 -13.87
N ILE A 386 1.77 -4.30 -13.47
CA ILE A 386 2.43 -2.99 -13.59
C ILE A 386 3.83 -3.13 -14.17
N VAL A 387 4.32 -2.03 -14.73
CA VAL A 387 5.74 -1.87 -15.08
C VAL A 387 6.27 -0.54 -14.57
N VAL A 388 7.55 -0.53 -14.21
CA VAL A 388 8.29 0.67 -13.83
C VAL A 388 9.61 0.71 -14.60
N PHE A 389 9.88 1.83 -15.27
CA PHE A 389 11.16 2.09 -15.92
C PHE A 389 11.87 3.22 -15.19
N GLY A 390 13.11 2.97 -14.75
CA GLY A 390 13.88 3.93 -13.99
C GLY A 390 13.44 4.02 -12.53
N GLY A 391 13.51 5.22 -12.01
CA GLY A 391 13.21 5.51 -10.60
C GLY A 391 14.42 5.39 -9.68
N GLY A 392 14.32 6.08 -8.55
CA GLY A 392 15.41 6.25 -7.61
C GLY A 392 16.39 7.37 -8.00
N LYS A 393 17.35 7.64 -7.11
CA LYS A 393 18.34 8.73 -7.28
C LYS A 393 19.44 8.43 -8.30
N THR A 394 19.43 7.26 -8.92
CA THR A 394 20.54 6.78 -9.78
C THR A 394 20.43 7.23 -11.23
N ASP A 395 19.27 7.66 -11.70
CA ASP A 395 19.11 8.20 -13.05
C ASP A 395 19.41 9.72 -13.02
N PRO A 396 20.44 10.20 -13.75
CA PRO A 396 20.85 11.61 -13.70
C PRO A 396 19.77 12.58 -14.20
N ASN A 397 18.87 12.10 -15.06
CA ASN A 397 17.74 12.89 -15.56
C ASN A 397 16.47 12.71 -14.72
N GLY A 398 16.52 11.86 -13.71
CA GLY A 398 15.35 11.53 -12.91
C GLY A 398 14.23 10.89 -13.75
N TYR A 399 14.59 10.04 -14.72
CA TYR A 399 13.60 9.35 -15.55
C TYR A 399 12.82 8.32 -14.74
N PHE A 400 11.50 8.41 -14.77
CA PHE A 400 10.62 7.43 -14.16
C PHE A 400 9.33 7.31 -14.97
N LEU A 401 8.99 6.09 -15.33
CA LEU A 401 7.68 5.70 -15.89
C LEU A 401 7.06 4.67 -14.96
N GLY A 402 5.83 4.87 -14.56
CA GLY A 402 4.94 3.84 -14.02
C GLY A 402 3.78 3.65 -14.97
N ALA A 403 3.51 2.41 -15.39
CA ALA A 403 2.36 2.09 -16.24
C ALA A 403 1.69 0.79 -15.79
N LYS A 404 0.39 0.65 -16.03
CA LYS A 404 -0.41 -0.49 -15.56
C LYS A 404 -1.40 -1.03 -16.59
N GLY A 405 -1.73 -2.30 -16.40
CA GLY A 405 -2.88 -2.98 -16.97
C GLY A 405 -4.00 -3.20 -15.94
N GLY A 406 -4.49 -4.42 -15.81
CA GLY A 406 -5.52 -4.83 -14.84
C GLY A 406 -6.95 -4.52 -15.30
N ALA A 407 -7.90 -4.49 -14.36
CA ALA A 407 -9.31 -4.25 -14.61
C ALA A 407 -9.91 -3.29 -13.58
N ALA A 408 -10.95 -2.55 -13.98
CA ALA A 408 -11.58 -1.55 -13.12
C ALA A 408 -12.44 -2.17 -12.00
N ASN A 409 -12.93 -3.39 -12.17
CA ASN A 409 -13.75 -4.08 -11.16
C ASN A 409 -12.96 -4.76 -10.03
N LEU A 410 -11.67 -4.52 -9.94
CA LEU A 410 -10.87 -4.90 -8.79
C LEU A 410 -11.23 -4.03 -7.57
N ASN A 411 -10.88 -4.51 -6.36
CA ASN A 411 -11.08 -3.70 -5.16
C ASN A 411 -10.38 -2.35 -5.29
N HIS A 412 -11.06 -1.26 -4.97
CA HIS A 412 -10.61 0.12 -5.20
C HIS A 412 -10.24 0.48 -6.66
N GLY A 413 -10.66 -0.35 -7.63
CA GLY A 413 -10.30 -0.21 -9.03
C GLY A 413 -10.89 1.04 -9.70
N ASN A 414 -10.18 1.57 -10.72
CA ASN A 414 -10.58 2.67 -11.57
C ASN A 414 -10.51 2.23 -13.05
N MET A 415 -11.19 2.93 -13.95
CA MET A 415 -11.10 2.69 -15.40
C MET A 415 -9.79 3.28 -15.96
N ASP A 416 -8.66 2.79 -15.47
CA ASP A 416 -7.31 3.29 -15.70
C ASP A 416 -6.38 2.28 -16.39
N ALA A 417 -6.92 1.25 -17.03
CA ALA A 417 -6.13 0.29 -17.78
C ALA A 417 -5.35 0.99 -18.92
N GLY A 418 -4.05 0.69 -19.03
CA GLY A 418 -3.14 1.35 -19.97
C GLY A 418 -2.71 2.75 -19.53
N SER A 419 -3.08 3.21 -18.32
CA SER A 419 -2.63 4.52 -17.80
C SER A 419 -1.18 4.50 -17.38
N PHE A 420 -0.61 5.71 -17.28
CA PHE A 420 0.77 5.91 -16.88
C PHE A 420 0.97 7.21 -16.12
N VAL A 421 2.03 7.23 -15.31
CA VAL A 421 2.63 8.45 -14.76
C VAL A 421 4.05 8.57 -15.28
N PHE A 422 4.52 9.80 -15.46
CA PHE A 422 5.86 10.06 -15.99
C PHE A 422 6.55 11.19 -15.24
N ASP A 423 7.78 10.92 -14.74
CA ASP A 423 8.66 11.93 -14.16
C ASP A 423 9.89 12.11 -15.03
N LEU A 424 10.36 13.35 -15.10
CA LEU A 424 11.64 13.73 -15.67
C LEU A 424 12.15 14.99 -14.95
N TYR A 425 13.43 15.06 -14.62
CA TYR A 425 14.06 16.16 -13.89
C TYR A 425 13.45 16.47 -12.52
N GLY A 426 12.91 15.44 -11.84
CA GLY A 426 12.23 15.59 -10.55
C GLY A 426 10.84 16.22 -10.64
N VAL A 427 10.27 16.33 -11.85
CA VAL A 427 8.92 16.84 -12.10
C VAL A 427 8.01 15.71 -12.55
N ARG A 428 6.81 15.62 -11.94
CA ARG A 428 5.72 14.72 -12.37
C ARG A 428 4.97 15.40 -13.51
N TRP A 429 5.15 14.91 -14.75
CA TRP A 429 4.54 15.45 -15.96
C TRP A 429 3.20 14.83 -16.30
N SER A 430 3.10 13.50 -16.21
CA SER A 430 1.82 12.78 -16.29
C SER A 430 1.41 12.40 -14.88
N VAL A 431 0.20 12.80 -14.46
CA VAL A 431 -0.34 12.58 -13.12
C VAL A 431 -1.45 11.55 -13.13
N ASP A 432 -1.71 10.94 -11.97
CA ASP A 432 -2.93 10.20 -11.68
C ASP A 432 -3.64 10.87 -10.50
N LEU A 433 -4.97 10.89 -10.50
CA LEU A 433 -5.78 11.57 -9.47
C LEU A 433 -5.78 10.79 -8.15
N GLY A 434 -5.73 9.46 -8.23
CA GLY A 434 -5.65 8.60 -7.06
C GLY A 434 -6.86 8.69 -6.13
N MET A 435 -6.59 8.80 -4.83
CA MET A 435 -7.58 8.73 -3.76
C MET A 435 -8.33 10.05 -3.57
N GLN A 436 -9.65 9.96 -3.37
CA GLN A 436 -10.51 11.05 -2.90
C GLN A 436 -11.21 10.63 -1.60
N ASN A 437 -11.66 11.62 -0.79
CA ASN A 437 -12.32 11.35 0.50
C ASN A 437 -13.62 10.55 0.32
N TYR A 438 -13.68 9.35 0.89
CA TYR A 438 -14.83 8.46 0.75
C TYR A 438 -16.09 8.97 1.44
N PHE A 439 -15.98 9.68 2.55
CA PHE A 439 -17.14 10.21 3.21
C PHE A 439 -17.88 11.22 2.32
N GLU A 440 -17.14 12.14 1.69
CA GLU A 440 -17.70 13.11 0.74
C GLU A 440 -18.34 12.41 -0.47
N LEU A 441 -17.68 11.40 -1.02
CA LEU A 441 -18.21 10.62 -2.15
C LEU A 441 -19.43 9.79 -1.77
N GLU A 442 -19.45 9.16 -0.58
CA GLU A 442 -20.61 8.43 -0.08
C GLU A 442 -21.80 9.35 0.15
N GLN A 443 -21.58 10.61 0.55
CA GLN A 443 -22.64 11.61 0.65
C GLN A 443 -23.19 12.01 -0.74
N ALA A 444 -22.30 12.15 -1.73
CA ALA A 444 -22.67 12.62 -3.07
C ALA A 444 -23.41 11.56 -3.90
N ILE A 445 -22.91 10.32 -3.95
CA ILE A 445 -23.43 9.27 -4.84
C ILE A 445 -24.00 8.04 -4.10
N GLY A 446 -23.98 8.06 -2.78
CA GLY A 446 -24.42 6.96 -1.91
C GLY A 446 -23.37 5.87 -1.73
N VAL A 447 -23.47 5.12 -0.61
CA VAL A 447 -22.54 4.03 -0.28
C VAL A 447 -22.48 2.99 -1.41
N ASN A 448 -23.63 2.50 -1.86
CA ASN A 448 -23.70 1.53 -2.95
C ASN A 448 -23.20 2.12 -4.27
N GLY A 449 -23.46 3.41 -4.53
CA GLY A 449 -22.96 4.09 -5.73
C GLY A 449 -21.45 4.15 -5.80
N LEU A 450 -20.77 4.27 -4.66
CA LEU A 450 -19.30 4.31 -4.60
C LEU A 450 -18.67 2.92 -4.66
N TRP A 451 -19.26 1.92 -3.98
CA TRP A 451 -18.62 0.61 -3.78
C TRP A 451 -19.10 -0.46 -4.76
N ASP A 452 -20.10 -0.19 -5.59
CA ASP A 452 -20.46 -1.05 -6.70
C ASP A 452 -19.49 -0.85 -7.86
N SER A 453 -18.92 -1.94 -8.40
CA SER A 453 -18.01 -1.96 -9.55
C SER A 453 -18.63 -2.52 -10.84
N ASN A 454 -19.95 -2.67 -10.89
CA ASN A 454 -20.66 -3.06 -12.12
C ASN A 454 -20.57 -1.92 -13.15
N GLN A 455 -20.74 -2.25 -14.44
CA GLN A 455 -20.62 -1.28 -15.56
C GLN A 455 -21.54 -0.07 -15.42
N GLN A 456 -22.73 -0.24 -14.82
CA GLN A 456 -23.75 0.81 -14.64
C GLN A 456 -23.63 1.56 -13.30
N SER A 457 -22.55 1.31 -12.55
CA SER A 457 -22.35 1.96 -11.25
C SER A 457 -22.20 3.48 -11.37
N LYS A 458 -22.76 4.20 -10.39
CA LYS A 458 -22.52 5.63 -10.24
C LYS A 458 -21.06 5.96 -9.94
N ARG A 459 -20.24 4.98 -9.50
CA ARG A 459 -18.79 5.13 -9.34
C ARG A 459 -18.13 5.74 -10.58
N TRP A 460 -18.57 5.33 -11.75
CA TRP A 460 -18.01 5.75 -13.05
C TRP A 460 -18.44 7.15 -13.51
N THR A 461 -19.28 7.85 -12.75
CA THR A 461 -19.53 9.29 -12.98
C THR A 461 -18.41 10.17 -12.42
N LEU A 462 -17.61 9.66 -11.46
CA LEU A 462 -16.53 10.40 -10.83
C LEU A 462 -15.32 10.49 -11.76
N LEU A 463 -14.77 11.69 -11.93
CA LEU A 463 -13.59 11.92 -12.76
C LEU A 463 -12.38 11.08 -12.31
N SER A 464 -12.16 10.95 -11.01
CA SER A 464 -11.07 10.14 -10.45
C SER A 464 -11.25 8.62 -10.60
N LYS A 465 -12.39 8.14 -11.12
CA LYS A 465 -12.73 6.71 -11.24
C LYS A 465 -12.97 6.26 -12.67
N ASN A 466 -13.33 7.16 -13.57
CA ASN A 466 -13.55 6.84 -14.97
C ASN A 466 -12.31 7.12 -15.84
N ASN A 467 -12.33 6.63 -17.09
CA ASN A 467 -11.18 6.76 -18.01
C ASN A 467 -10.88 8.20 -18.45
N PHE A 468 -11.81 9.13 -18.29
CA PHE A 468 -11.58 10.53 -18.66
C PHE A 468 -10.62 11.25 -17.67
N GLY A 469 -10.49 10.76 -16.44
CA GLY A 469 -9.55 11.28 -15.44
C GLY A 469 -8.17 10.63 -15.44
N HIS A 470 -7.85 9.77 -16.42
CA HIS A 470 -6.60 9.02 -16.47
C HIS A 470 -5.84 9.20 -17.79
N SER A 471 -4.52 8.98 -17.74
CA SER A 471 -3.62 9.06 -18.91
C SER A 471 -3.73 7.78 -19.75
N THR A 472 -4.85 7.58 -20.43
CA THR A 472 -5.15 6.37 -21.21
C THR A 472 -5.89 6.67 -22.51
N LEU A 473 -6.30 5.62 -23.25
CA LEU A 473 -7.16 5.76 -24.42
C LEU A 473 -8.64 5.88 -24.04
N THR A 474 -9.38 6.62 -24.83
CA THR A 474 -10.84 6.58 -24.86
C THR A 474 -11.30 6.32 -26.28
N VAL A 475 -12.28 5.44 -26.47
CA VAL A 475 -12.84 5.10 -27.78
C VAL A 475 -14.29 5.56 -27.80
N ASN A 476 -14.70 6.23 -28.89
CA ASN A 476 -16.06 6.74 -29.09
C ASN A 476 -16.56 7.73 -28.02
N ASP A 477 -15.67 8.31 -27.22
CA ASP A 477 -16.01 9.09 -26.04
C ASP A 477 -16.87 8.29 -25.01
N GLU A 478 -16.60 6.96 -24.87
CA GLU A 478 -17.31 6.04 -23.99
C GLU A 478 -16.40 5.54 -22.85
N LEU A 479 -17.05 4.97 -21.82
CA LEU A 479 -16.35 4.37 -20.67
C LEU A 479 -15.66 3.06 -21.06
N HIS A 480 -14.57 2.77 -20.38
CA HIS A 480 -13.95 1.43 -20.41
C HIS A 480 -14.92 0.36 -19.91
N LEU A 481 -14.75 -0.87 -20.34
CA LEU A 481 -15.47 -2.00 -19.75
C LEU A 481 -14.89 -2.31 -18.36
N ALA A 482 -15.70 -2.22 -17.32
CA ALA A 482 -15.29 -2.42 -15.93
C ALA A 482 -14.64 -3.79 -15.70
N LYS A 483 -15.13 -4.85 -16.37
CA LYS A 483 -14.59 -6.22 -16.33
C LYS A 483 -13.50 -6.51 -17.36
N GLY A 484 -13.17 -5.53 -18.22
CA GLY A 484 -12.13 -5.67 -19.21
C GLY A 484 -10.75 -5.76 -18.55
N PHE A 485 -10.07 -6.90 -18.69
CA PHE A 485 -8.75 -7.11 -18.10
C PHE A 485 -7.64 -6.87 -19.13
N ALA A 486 -6.68 -6.05 -18.78
CA ALA A 486 -5.50 -5.74 -19.59
C ALA A 486 -4.25 -6.46 -19.04
N PRO A 487 -3.86 -7.61 -19.58
CA PRO A 487 -2.65 -8.31 -19.19
C PRO A 487 -1.38 -7.60 -19.70
N LEU A 488 -0.26 -7.82 -19.01
CA LEU A 488 1.06 -7.51 -19.52
C LEU A 488 1.42 -8.51 -20.63
N SER A 489 1.57 -8.03 -21.87
CA SER A 489 1.84 -8.87 -23.04
C SER A 489 3.31 -9.25 -23.14
N TYR A 490 4.21 -8.32 -22.80
CA TYR A 490 5.65 -8.56 -22.77
C TYR A 490 6.36 -7.53 -21.90
N TYR A 491 7.58 -7.89 -21.44
CA TYR A 491 8.47 -7.02 -20.70
C TYR A 491 9.94 -7.29 -21.08
N LYS A 492 10.64 -6.25 -21.47
CA LYS A 492 12.08 -6.25 -21.75
C LYS A 492 12.76 -5.22 -20.86
N GLY A 493 13.06 -5.61 -19.62
CA GLY A 493 13.54 -4.69 -18.57
C GLY A 493 15.06 -4.60 -18.45
N LYS A 494 15.86 -5.39 -19.22
CA LYS A 494 17.34 -5.33 -19.14
C LYS A 494 17.88 -4.11 -19.86
N GLY A 495 18.91 -3.50 -19.27
CA GLY A 495 19.58 -2.34 -19.86
C GLY A 495 18.83 -1.01 -19.66
N ASN A 496 19.26 0.02 -20.37
CA ASN A 496 18.80 1.39 -20.23
C ASN A 496 17.70 1.80 -21.23
N ARG A 497 17.24 0.87 -22.07
CA ARG A 497 16.14 1.06 -23.03
C ARG A 497 15.03 0.02 -22.81
N PRO A 498 14.39 0.00 -21.63
CA PRO A 498 13.34 -0.95 -21.32
C PRO A 498 12.12 -0.73 -22.22
N GLN A 499 11.36 -1.82 -22.40
CA GLN A 499 10.11 -1.84 -23.17
C GLN A 499 9.10 -2.77 -22.49
N ALA A 500 7.82 -2.43 -22.58
CA ALA A 500 6.73 -3.28 -22.12
C ALA A 500 5.46 -2.99 -22.91
N GLY A 501 4.59 -3.98 -23.02
CA GLY A 501 3.31 -3.82 -23.69
C GLY A 501 2.17 -4.45 -22.92
N PHE A 502 1.00 -3.81 -22.98
CA PHE A 502 -0.27 -4.30 -22.43
C PHE A 502 -1.26 -4.59 -23.55
N ASP A 503 -2.03 -5.66 -23.39
CA ASP A 503 -3.17 -5.95 -24.27
C ASP A 503 -4.45 -5.34 -23.68
N LEU A 504 -4.95 -4.30 -24.30
CA LEU A 504 -6.15 -3.57 -23.88
C LEU A 504 -7.43 -4.07 -24.59
N SER A 505 -7.35 -5.13 -25.38
CA SER A 505 -8.47 -5.56 -26.24
C SER A 505 -9.74 -5.86 -25.46
N ALA A 506 -9.62 -6.48 -24.28
CA ALA A 506 -10.78 -6.77 -23.45
C ALA A 506 -11.41 -5.51 -22.81
N VAL A 507 -10.62 -4.45 -22.62
CA VAL A 507 -11.09 -3.16 -22.08
C VAL A 507 -12.02 -2.46 -23.09
N PHE A 508 -11.73 -2.62 -24.40
CA PHE A 508 -12.48 -2.00 -25.51
C PHE A 508 -13.33 -2.99 -26.30
N LYS A 509 -13.66 -4.15 -25.72
CA LYS A 509 -14.50 -5.15 -26.38
C LYS A 509 -15.84 -4.56 -26.84
N GLY A 510 -16.17 -4.71 -28.10
CA GLY A 510 -17.34 -4.12 -28.75
C GLY A 510 -17.08 -2.76 -29.42
N GLN A 511 -16.02 -2.05 -28.99
CA GLN A 511 -15.61 -0.77 -29.60
C GLN A 511 -14.43 -0.97 -30.56
N LEU A 512 -13.48 -1.87 -30.21
CA LEU A 512 -12.34 -2.28 -31.04
C LEU A 512 -12.31 -3.80 -31.19
N LYS A 513 -11.70 -4.31 -32.28
CA LYS A 513 -11.36 -5.74 -32.39
C LYS A 513 -10.15 -6.09 -31.58
N SER A 514 -9.14 -5.24 -31.60
CA SER A 514 -7.96 -5.36 -30.72
C SER A 514 -7.35 -3.99 -30.40
N ALA A 515 -6.68 -3.90 -29.24
CA ALA A 515 -5.92 -2.72 -28.82
C ALA A 515 -4.71 -3.17 -28.02
N LYS A 516 -3.53 -2.66 -28.36
CA LYS A 516 -2.28 -2.90 -27.64
C LYS A 516 -1.59 -1.59 -27.38
N ARG A 517 -1.06 -1.39 -26.19
CA ARG A 517 -0.28 -0.21 -25.81
C ARG A 517 1.11 -0.62 -25.39
N ASP A 518 2.12 -0.07 -26.06
CA ASP A 518 3.52 -0.28 -25.79
C ASP A 518 4.17 0.96 -25.21
N PHE A 519 5.03 0.78 -24.21
CA PHE A 519 5.88 1.80 -23.63
C PHE A 519 7.33 1.47 -23.89
N LYS A 520 8.11 2.45 -24.37
CA LYS A 520 9.53 2.27 -24.72
C LYS A 520 10.35 3.49 -24.32
N ARG A 521 11.36 3.30 -23.50
CA ARG A 521 12.37 4.33 -23.27
C ARG A 521 13.28 4.39 -24.52
N THR A 522 13.17 5.46 -25.31
CA THR A 522 13.91 5.65 -26.56
C THR A 522 15.21 6.43 -26.36
N GLY A 523 15.27 7.25 -25.32
CA GLY A 523 16.41 8.07 -24.95
C GLY A 523 16.58 8.19 -23.44
N ASP A 524 17.58 8.96 -23.03
CA ASP A 524 17.76 9.24 -21.59
C ASP A 524 16.66 10.15 -21.04
N GLN A 525 16.02 10.90 -21.92
CA GLN A 525 15.00 11.90 -21.63
C GLN A 525 13.73 11.70 -22.47
N SER A 526 13.55 10.53 -23.08
CA SER A 526 12.43 10.30 -23.98
C SER A 526 11.72 8.96 -23.74
N LEU A 527 10.38 9.05 -23.79
CA LEU A 527 9.43 7.96 -23.71
C LEU A 527 8.59 7.94 -25.00
N GLU A 528 8.56 6.82 -25.68
CA GLU A 528 7.63 6.56 -26.78
C GLU A 528 6.48 5.67 -26.28
N ILE A 529 5.25 6.10 -26.56
CA ILE A 529 4.02 5.36 -26.31
C ILE A 529 3.41 5.03 -27.67
N THR A 530 3.21 3.74 -27.93
CA THR A 530 2.66 3.26 -29.19
C THR A 530 1.36 2.49 -28.94
N ASP A 531 0.26 2.93 -29.54
CA ASP A 531 -1.01 2.22 -29.57
C ASP A 531 -1.20 1.58 -30.94
N ILE A 532 -1.45 0.27 -30.97
CA ILE A 532 -1.75 -0.51 -32.15
C ILE A 532 -3.19 -0.98 -32.04
N LEU A 533 -4.02 -0.54 -32.99
CA LEU A 533 -5.48 -0.68 -32.91
C LEU A 533 -6.04 -1.43 -34.12
N GLU A 534 -7.01 -2.30 -33.90
CA GLU A 534 -7.81 -2.91 -34.96
C GLU A 534 -9.28 -2.51 -34.77
N PHE A 535 -9.84 -1.81 -35.74
CA PHE A 535 -11.18 -1.22 -35.65
C PHE A 535 -12.28 -2.23 -35.87
N SER A 536 -13.39 -2.07 -35.13
CA SER A 536 -14.68 -2.70 -35.42
C SER A 536 -15.54 -1.78 -36.31
N GLU A 537 -16.71 -2.24 -36.65
CA GLU A 537 -17.71 -1.41 -37.36
C GLU A 537 -18.27 -0.28 -36.47
N GLN A 538 -18.22 -0.44 -35.14
CA GLN A 538 -18.69 0.53 -34.16
C GLN A 538 -17.67 1.62 -33.87
N THR A 539 -16.42 1.49 -34.29
CA THR A 539 -15.37 2.47 -34.00
C THR A 539 -15.58 3.76 -34.78
N LYS A 540 -15.75 4.89 -34.10
CA LYS A 540 -15.94 6.22 -34.70
C LYS A 540 -14.74 7.13 -34.46
N SER A 541 -14.19 7.11 -33.24
CA SER A 541 -13.06 7.94 -32.85
C SER A 541 -12.21 7.27 -31.77
N VAL A 542 -10.95 7.68 -31.69
CA VAL A 542 -10.04 7.31 -30.61
C VAL A 542 -9.42 8.60 -30.06
N THR A 543 -9.40 8.75 -28.76
CA THR A 543 -8.71 9.84 -28.06
C THR A 543 -7.56 9.26 -27.25
N TRP A 544 -6.34 9.73 -27.51
CA TRP A 544 -5.20 9.53 -26.64
C TRP A 544 -5.16 10.69 -25.64
N ALA A 545 -5.09 10.40 -24.34
CA ALA A 545 -5.13 11.42 -23.31
C ALA A 545 -3.97 11.29 -22.31
N MET A 546 -3.55 12.44 -21.76
CA MET A 546 -2.59 12.53 -20.68
C MET A 546 -3.02 13.61 -19.68
N MET A 547 -3.16 13.25 -18.41
CA MET A 547 -3.44 14.17 -17.31
C MET A 547 -2.15 14.87 -16.86
N THR A 548 -2.20 16.18 -16.64
CA THR A 548 -1.05 17.00 -16.22
C THR A 548 -1.47 18.18 -15.36
N GLN A 549 -0.57 18.61 -14.46
CA GLN A 549 -0.69 19.88 -13.74
C GLN A 549 0.26 20.97 -14.28
N ALA A 550 0.98 20.67 -15.36
CA ALA A 550 1.86 21.64 -16.01
C ALA A 550 1.05 22.70 -16.78
N ASP A 551 1.64 23.86 -16.99
CA ASP A 551 1.15 24.78 -18.00
C ASP A 551 1.37 24.15 -19.37
N ALA A 552 0.34 24.19 -20.22
CA ALA A 552 0.29 23.49 -21.49
C ALA A 552 0.00 24.49 -22.62
N GLU A 553 0.86 24.47 -23.62
CA GLU A 553 0.78 25.31 -24.82
C GLU A 553 0.76 24.43 -26.07
N ILE A 554 -0.26 24.57 -26.91
CA ILE A 554 -0.33 23.83 -28.17
C ILE A 554 0.74 24.38 -29.11
N ILE A 555 1.57 23.49 -29.63
CA ILE A 555 2.62 23.77 -30.61
C ILE A 555 2.39 22.91 -31.85
N GLU A 556 3.15 23.16 -32.92
CA GLU A 556 3.08 22.34 -34.12
C GLU A 556 3.37 20.86 -33.80
N GLY A 557 2.42 19.99 -34.11
CA GLY A 557 2.49 18.54 -33.91
C GLY A 557 2.48 18.09 -32.45
N GLY A 558 2.06 18.94 -31.47
CA GLY A 558 2.01 18.51 -30.07
C GLY A 558 1.70 19.59 -29.06
N VAL A 559 2.17 19.36 -27.83
CA VAL A 559 1.99 20.26 -26.69
C VAL A 559 3.32 20.45 -25.98
N LEU A 560 3.64 21.71 -25.65
CA LEU A 560 4.75 22.08 -24.77
C LEU A 560 4.23 22.24 -23.34
N LEU A 561 4.76 21.46 -22.42
CA LEU A 561 4.47 21.54 -21.00
C LEU A 561 5.55 22.32 -20.28
N LYS A 562 5.14 23.17 -19.30
CA LYS A 562 6.05 23.98 -18.48
C LYS A 562 5.68 23.81 -17.00
N GLN A 563 6.63 23.40 -16.15
CA GLN A 563 6.41 23.25 -14.71
C GLN A 563 7.73 23.33 -13.96
N LYS A 564 7.76 24.02 -12.81
CA LYS A 564 8.96 24.15 -11.95
C LYS A 564 10.23 24.57 -12.71
N GLY A 565 10.08 25.48 -13.67
CA GLY A 565 11.18 25.99 -14.49
C GLY A 565 11.76 24.96 -15.49
N LYS A 566 11.07 23.85 -15.72
CA LYS A 566 11.44 22.82 -16.70
C LYS A 566 10.40 22.75 -17.82
N THR A 567 10.78 22.10 -18.91
CA THR A 567 9.89 21.88 -20.07
C THR A 567 9.87 20.40 -20.48
N LEU A 568 8.75 19.98 -21.05
CA LEU A 568 8.57 18.68 -21.70
C LEU A 568 7.74 18.88 -22.96
N LYS A 569 8.12 18.25 -24.06
CA LYS A 569 7.30 18.19 -25.28
C LYS A 569 6.53 16.86 -25.32
N VAL A 570 5.23 16.94 -25.60
CA VAL A 570 4.36 15.79 -25.89
C VAL A 570 4.01 15.87 -27.37
N MET A 571 4.65 15.04 -28.20
CA MET A 571 4.62 15.14 -29.65
C MET A 571 3.92 13.95 -30.26
N ILE A 572 2.95 14.20 -31.16
CA ILE A 572 2.40 13.15 -31.99
C ILE A 572 3.37 12.84 -33.15
N LYS A 573 3.82 11.60 -33.23
CA LYS A 573 4.74 11.15 -34.29
C LYS A 573 3.99 10.46 -35.43
N GLN A 574 2.82 9.88 -35.12
CA GLN A 574 1.97 9.20 -36.08
C GLN A 574 0.54 9.04 -35.52
N PRO A 575 -0.51 9.29 -36.35
CA PRO A 575 -0.48 9.96 -37.63
C PRO A 575 -0.37 11.50 -37.52
N GLU A 576 -0.06 12.18 -38.58
CA GLU A 576 -0.15 13.64 -38.70
C GLU A 576 -1.59 14.09 -38.99
N GLY A 577 -1.87 15.39 -38.71
CA GLY A 577 -3.18 15.99 -39.01
C GLY A 577 -4.27 15.67 -37.98
N VAL A 578 -3.86 15.47 -36.73
CA VAL A 578 -4.74 15.17 -35.60
C VAL A 578 -5.24 16.43 -34.92
N LEU A 579 -6.45 16.40 -34.35
CA LEU A 579 -6.97 17.46 -33.49
C LEU A 579 -6.25 17.39 -32.12
N ILE A 580 -5.54 18.48 -31.80
CA ILE A 580 -4.83 18.64 -30.52
C ILE A 580 -5.66 19.56 -29.62
N MET A 581 -5.91 19.13 -28.39
CA MET A 581 -6.67 19.88 -27.40
C MET A 581 -5.97 19.88 -26.04
N VAL A 582 -6.16 20.96 -25.30
CA VAL A 582 -5.81 21.06 -23.88
C VAL A 582 -7.09 21.45 -23.15
N VAL A 583 -7.66 20.50 -22.42
CA VAL A 583 -8.91 20.67 -21.68
C VAL A 583 -8.59 20.98 -20.24
N SER A 584 -9.14 22.07 -19.68
CA SER A 584 -9.02 22.35 -18.25
C SER A 584 -10.00 21.48 -17.49
N GLU A 585 -9.51 20.79 -16.46
CA GLU A 585 -10.32 20.06 -15.48
C GLU A 585 -10.43 20.83 -14.15
N ASN A 586 -10.28 22.14 -14.20
CA ASN A 586 -10.45 23.03 -13.07
C ASN A 586 -11.28 24.27 -13.50
N PRO A 587 -12.57 24.39 -13.06
CA PRO A 587 -13.24 23.52 -12.09
C PRO A 587 -13.46 22.10 -12.64
N PRO A 588 -13.56 21.08 -11.75
CA PRO A 588 -13.84 19.71 -12.18
C PRO A 588 -15.27 19.58 -12.75
N PRO A 589 -15.58 18.51 -13.51
CA PRO A 589 -16.88 18.31 -14.15
C PRO A 589 -18.07 18.29 -13.19
N LEU A 590 -17.88 17.77 -11.97
CA LEU A 590 -18.91 17.68 -10.95
C LEU A 590 -18.45 18.40 -9.67
N ASP A 591 -19.36 19.01 -8.93
CA ASP A 591 -19.07 19.81 -7.72
C ASP A 591 -18.38 18.99 -6.63
N TYR A 592 -18.61 17.69 -6.60
CA TYR A 592 -18.04 16.73 -5.66
C TYR A 592 -16.81 15.99 -6.20
N ASP A 593 -16.39 16.23 -7.44
CA ASP A 593 -15.11 15.71 -7.95
C ASP A 593 -13.92 16.40 -7.26
N MET A 594 -12.80 15.70 -7.24
CA MET A 594 -11.56 16.20 -6.67
C MET A 594 -11.11 17.49 -7.34
N LYS A 595 -10.93 18.53 -6.54
CA LYS A 595 -10.35 19.82 -7.00
C LYS A 595 -8.83 19.70 -6.98
N VAL A 596 -8.24 19.62 -8.15
CA VAL A 596 -6.78 19.58 -8.34
C VAL A 596 -6.32 20.84 -9.04
N GLU A 597 -5.44 21.58 -8.38
CA GLU A 597 -4.93 22.86 -8.92
C GLU A 597 -4.25 22.64 -10.27
N ASN A 598 -4.57 23.48 -11.23
CA ASN A 598 -4.01 23.51 -12.59
C ASN A 598 -4.15 22.19 -13.37
N LEU A 599 -5.12 21.34 -13.01
CA LEU A 599 -5.33 20.05 -13.70
C LEU A 599 -5.81 20.30 -15.14
N LYS A 600 -5.15 19.64 -16.06
CA LYS A 600 -5.45 19.67 -17.49
C LYS A 600 -5.39 18.27 -18.06
N ARG A 601 -6.15 18.06 -19.13
CA ARG A 601 -6.08 16.88 -19.98
C ARG A 601 -5.58 17.30 -21.37
N VAL A 602 -4.39 16.82 -21.74
CA VAL A 602 -3.87 16.90 -23.11
C VAL A 602 -4.51 15.80 -23.92
N GLU A 603 -5.15 16.13 -25.03
CA GLU A 603 -5.83 15.19 -25.91
C GLU A 603 -5.31 15.26 -27.33
N PHE A 604 -5.12 14.07 -27.93
CA PHE A 604 -4.98 13.87 -29.37
C PHE A 604 -6.18 13.06 -29.84
N LYS A 605 -7.09 13.72 -30.60
CA LYS A 605 -8.35 13.11 -31.04
C LYS A 605 -8.29 12.72 -32.51
N PHE A 606 -8.55 11.46 -32.79
CA PHE A 606 -8.43 10.83 -34.09
C PHE A 606 -9.80 10.36 -34.57
N PRO A 607 -10.37 10.94 -35.65
CA PRO A 607 -11.43 10.27 -36.42
C PRO A 607 -10.94 8.92 -36.97
N VAL A 608 -11.81 7.90 -36.99
CA VAL A 608 -11.41 6.55 -37.40
C VAL A 608 -10.88 6.51 -38.85
N GLU A 609 -11.38 7.36 -39.72
CA GLU A 609 -10.95 7.47 -41.10
C GLU A 609 -9.48 7.87 -41.23
N LEU A 610 -9.03 8.78 -40.37
CA LEU A 610 -7.63 9.18 -40.34
C LEU A 610 -6.72 8.00 -39.97
N LEU A 611 -7.11 7.24 -38.95
CA LEU A 611 -6.34 6.09 -38.48
C LEU A 611 -6.35 4.92 -39.47
N LYS A 612 -7.49 4.62 -40.10
CA LYS A 612 -7.59 3.56 -41.12
C LYS A 612 -6.61 3.82 -42.26
N ASN A 613 -6.49 5.05 -42.71
CA ASN A 613 -5.64 5.43 -43.84
C ASN A 613 -4.14 5.51 -43.45
N LYS A 614 -3.79 5.53 -42.18
CA LYS A 614 -2.42 5.72 -41.63
C LYS A 614 -1.89 4.52 -40.85
N GLY A 615 -2.44 3.31 -41.08
CA GLY A 615 -1.91 2.05 -40.53
C GLY A 615 -2.35 1.72 -39.11
N GLN A 616 -3.45 2.27 -38.62
CA GLN A 616 -4.12 1.90 -37.35
C GLN A 616 -3.18 2.02 -36.11
N LYS A 617 -2.23 2.94 -36.16
CA LYS A 617 -1.21 3.12 -35.15
C LYS A 617 -1.14 4.57 -34.69
N ILE A 618 -1.08 4.76 -33.37
CA ILE A 618 -0.82 6.07 -32.74
C ILE A 618 0.56 5.99 -32.09
N VAL A 619 1.42 6.95 -32.34
CA VAL A 619 2.74 7.06 -31.69
C VAL A 619 2.90 8.45 -31.09
N VAL A 620 3.05 8.50 -29.80
CA VAL A 620 3.30 9.73 -29.03
C VAL A 620 4.67 9.65 -28.36
N GLU A 621 5.46 10.70 -28.50
CA GLU A 621 6.75 10.83 -27.82
C GLU A 621 6.66 11.94 -26.75
N LEU A 622 7.03 11.58 -25.52
CA LEU A 622 7.31 12.54 -24.45
C LEU A 622 8.83 12.75 -24.42
N LYS A 623 9.29 14.00 -24.57
CA LYS A 623 10.71 14.30 -24.69
C LYS A 623 11.10 15.56 -23.94
N GLY A 624 12.14 15.44 -23.13
CA GLY A 624 12.85 16.58 -22.54
C GLY A 624 13.54 17.45 -23.60
N PRO A 625 14.05 18.61 -23.22
CA PRO A 625 14.76 19.55 -24.11
C PRO A 625 16.01 18.94 -24.76
#